data_e8c7936f97494306233ce0bdc10a9466
#
_entry.id   e8c7936f97494306233ce0bdc10a9466
#
_cell.length_a   1.000
_cell.length_b   1.000
_cell.length_c   1.000
_cell.angle_alpha   90.00
_cell.angle_beta   90.00
_cell.angle_gamma   90.00
#
_symmetry.space_group_name_H-M   'P 1'
#
loop_
_entity.id
_entity.type
_entity.pdbx_description
1 polymer ?
#
loop_
_entity_poly.entity_id
_entity_poly.type
_entity_poly.pdbx_seq_one_letter_code
_entity_poly.pdbx_strand_id
1 'polypeptide(L)'
;MPISFFIRSSDALLNCAMWTPAQSRDEGIVFCHGWGGDTPYDDLLQALSERGYAALRFEQRGYGASTGEADLSMWPVDMAACAAALTQIVKKVWAMGQSTGGTMALVAAANYNCFAGAVAIAPFCSLARILEDNKNARAILEARFGPLQEKHFRAANALEIVESMRKPALIVQGTADASVPYQHGKLLYHKLPTGAQHRTVQGGNHHLNNVDRGPVLADIMEWLESHK
;
A
#
# COMPACT_ATOMS: atom_id res chain seq x y z
N MET A 1 -10.26 10.16 -16.68
CA MET A 1 -8.82 9.79 -16.86
C MET A 1 -8.02 10.48 -15.79
N PRO A 2 -6.97 9.85 -15.22
CA PRO A 2 -6.12 10.47 -14.22
C PRO A 2 -5.28 11.61 -14.81
N ILE A 3 -4.91 12.56 -13.95
CA ILE A 3 -3.98 13.65 -14.26
C ILE A 3 -2.60 13.20 -13.83
N SER A 4 -1.59 13.34 -14.72
CA SER A 4 -0.19 12.98 -14.41
C SER A 4 0.62 14.21 -14.02
N PHE A 5 1.46 14.08 -12.99
CA PHE A 5 2.35 15.13 -12.48
C PHE A 5 3.47 14.52 -11.64
N PHE A 6 4.40 15.34 -11.18
CA PHE A 6 5.48 14.90 -10.33
C PHE A 6 5.39 15.49 -8.93
N ILE A 7 5.70 14.68 -7.91
CA ILE A 7 5.85 15.09 -6.52
C ILE A 7 7.30 14.91 -6.10
N ARG A 8 7.88 15.92 -5.44
CA ARG A 8 9.22 15.81 -4.87
C ARG A 8 9.16 15.06 -3.54
N SER A 9 10.01 14.04 -3.42
CA SER A 9 10.27 13.32 -2.18
C SER A 9 11.79 13.26 -1.94
N SER A 10 12.29 14.08 -1.03
CA SER A 10 13.74 14.21 -0.79
C SER A 10 14.49 14.54 -2.10
N ASP A 11 15.35 13.66 -2.55
CA ASP A 11 16.17 13.75 -3.77
C ASP A 11 15.47 13.21 -5.04
N ALA A 12 14.29 12.59 -4.89
CA ALA A 12 13.56 12.00 -6.00
C ALA A 12 12.37 12.86 -6.48
N LEU A 13 12.02 12.72 -7.75
CA LEU A 13 10.75 13.17 -8.33
C LEU A 13 9.93 11.93 -8.62
N LEU A 14 8.77 11.81 -7.98
CA LEU A 14 7.85 10.68 -8.11
C LEU A 14 6.83 10.98 -9.19
N ASN A 15 6.75 10.13 -10.20
CA ASN A 15 5.72 10.19 -11.21
C ASN A 15 4.39 9.72 -10.63
N CYS A 16 3.41 10.60 -10.63
CA CYS A 16 2.11 10.41 -10.00
C CYS A 16 0.98 10.44 -11.02
N ALA A 17 -0.08 9.69 -10.75
CA ALA A 17 -1.35 9.76 -11.45
C ALA A 17 -2.48 9.90 -10.43
N MET A 18 -3.34 10.91 -10.61
CA MET A 18 -4.42 11.22 -9.68
C MET A 18 -5.78 11.21 -10.39
N TRP A 19 -6.70 10.44 -9.84
CA TRP A 19 -8.12 10.46 -10.16
C TRP A 19 -8.81 11.49 -9.25
N THR A 20 -9.34 12.55 -9.88
CA THR A 20 -10.02 13.64 -9.17
C THR A 20 -11.52 13.38 -9.16
N PRO A 21 -12.17 13.37 -7.98
CA PRO A 21 -13.60 13.17 -7.90
C PRO A 21 -14.38 14.39 -8.42
N ALA A 22 -15.56 14.14 -8.99
CA ALA A 22 -16.47 15.23 -9.41
C ALA A 22 -17.04 16.00 -8.19
N GLN A 23 -17.24 15.29 -7.08
CA GLN A 23 -17.64 15.85 -5.78
C GLN A 23 -16.70 15.30 -4.71
N SER A 24 -15.92 16.17 -4.07
CA SER A 24 -14.95 15.77 -3.05
C SER A 24 -15.62 15.47 -1.72
N ARG A 25 -15.14 14.40 -1.06
CA ARG A 25 -15.47 14.06 0.35
C ARG A 25 -14.49 14.68 1.36
N ASP A 26 -13.54 15.48 0.90
CA ASP A 26 -12.38 15.92 1.70
C ASP A 26 -11.47 14.76 2.17
N GLU A 27 -11.52 13.63 1.48
CA GLU A 27 -10.69 12.46 1.75
C GLU A 27 -9.88 12.03 0.52
N GLY A 28 -8.65 11.58 0.74
CA GLY A 28 -7.75 11.11 -0.31
C GLY A 28 -7.11 9.75 0.01
N ILE A 29 -6.65 9.10 -1.04
CA ILE A 29 -5.95 7.81 -1.00
C ILE A 29 -4.58 7.99 -1.63
N VAL A 30 -3.52 7.54 -0.95
CA VAL A 30 -2.20 7.32 -1.55
C VAL A 30 -2.02 5.83 -1.76
N PHE A 31 -1.94 5.39 -3.02
CA PHE A 31 -1.77 3.98 -3.38
C PHE A 31 -0.32 3.67 -3.78
N CYS A 32 0.24 2.66 -3.13
CA CYS A 32 1.59 2.16 -3.34
C CYS A 32 1.55 0.79 -4.04
N HIS A 33 2.27 0.65 -5.17
CA HIS A 33 2.37 -0.60 -5.92
C HIS A 33 3.28 -1.64 -5.24
N GLY A 34 3.27 -2.88 -5.73
CA GLY A 34 4.21 -3.93 -5.32
C GLY A 34 5.61 -3.79 -5.91
N TRP A 35 6.50 -4.70 -5.57
CA TRP A 35 7.91 -4.68 -6.05
C TRP A 35 8.06 -4.80 -7.58
N GLY A 36 7.06 -5.30 -8.29
CA GLY A 36 7.05 -5.38 -9.76
C GLY A 36 6.88 -4.05 -10.46
N GLY A 37 6.35 -3.04 -9.76
CA GLY A 37 6.04 -1.73 -10.35
C GLY A 37 4.72 -1.67 -11.11
N ASP A 38 3.99 -2.78 -11.23
CA ASP A 38 2.69 -2.84 -11.84
C ASP A 38 1.59 -2.27 -10.91
N THR A 39 0.53 -1.77 -11.51
CA THR A 39 -0.59 -1.18 -10.78
C THR A 39 -1.92 -1.83 -11.19
N PRO A 40 -2.17 -3.09 -10.78
CA PRO A 40 -3.36 -3.82 -11.22
C PRO A 40 -4.67 -3.36 -10.57
N TYR A 41 -4.67 -2.19 -9.91
CA TYR A 41 -5.76 -1.64 -9.12
C TYR A 41 -6.23 -0.25 -9.59
N ASP A 42 -5.98 0.11 -10.86
CA ASP A 42 -6.50 1.37 -11.43
C ASP A 42 -8.03 1.40 -11.44
N ASP A 43 -8.69 0.25 -11.57
CA ASP A 43 -10.13 0.08 -11.42
C ASP A 43 -10.64 0.45 -10.02
N LEU A 44 -9.92 0.05 -8.96
CA LEU A 44 -10.22 0.45 -7.59
C LEU A 44 -10.05 1.97 -7.41
N LEU A 45 -8.97 2.56 -7.92
CA LEU A 45 -8.70 3.99 -7.79
C LEU A 45 -9.75 4.81 -8.54
N GLN A 46 -10.16 4.36 -9.71
CA GLN A 46 -11.26 4.95 -10.46
C GLN A 46 -12.58 4.88 -9.65
N ALA A 47 -12.92 3.70 -9.12
CA ALA A 47 -14.14 3.50 -8.33
C ALA A 47 -14.15 4.34 -7.03
N LEU A 48 -12.98 4.49 -6.37
CA LEU A 48 -12.83 5.37 -5.21
C LEU A 48 -13.05 6.84 -5.59
N SER A 49 -12.52 7.26 -6.74
CA SER A 49 -12.74 8.63 -7.24
C SER A 49 -14.22 8.90 -7.54
N GLU A 50 -14.93 7.95 -8.11
CA GLU A 50 -16.38 8.03 -8.33
C GLU A 50 -17.19 8.13 -7.01
N ARG A 51 -16.63 7.64 -5.91
CA ARG A 51 -17.17 7.76 -4.54
C ARG A 51 -16.72 9.03 -3.80
N GLY A 52 -15.96 9.92 -4.44
CA GLY A 52 -15.57 11.21 -3.90
C GLY A 52 -14.17 11.27 -3.26
N TYR A 53 -13.38 10.22 -3.33
CA TYR A 53 -11.99 10.23 -2.85
C TYR A 53 -11.05 10.80 -3.92
N ALA A 54 -10.11 11.66 -3.54
CA ALA A 54 -8.97 12.01 -4.38
C ALA A 54 -7.98 10.83 -4.35
N ALA A 55 -7.96 10.01 -5.40
CA ALA A 55 -7.14 8.80 -5.43
C ALA A 55 -5.84 9.05 -6.20
N LEU A 56 -4.70 8.92 -5.52
CA LEU A 56 -3.37 9.13 -6.06
C LEU A 56 -2.58 7.83 -6.02
N ARG A 57 -2.06 7.38 -7.16
CA ARG A 57 -0.96 6.41 -7.21
C ARG A 57 0.32 7.08 -7.66
N PHE A 58 1.42 6.50 -7.32
CA PHE A 58 2.74 6.96 -7.76
C PHE A 58 3.64 5.78 -8.08
N GLU A 59 4.59 6.00 -8.95
CA GLU A 59 5.71 5.09 -9.16
C GLU A 59 6.75 5.36 -8.09
N GLN A 60 7.22 4.32 -7.41
CA GLN A 60 8.26 4.43 -6.40
C GLN A 60 9.56 4.96 -7.02
N ARG A 61 10.42 5.59 -6.21
CA ARG A 61 11.75 6.01 -6.65
C ARG A 61 12.49 4.89 -7.39
N GLY A 62 13.10 5.23 -8.52
CA GLY A 62 13.78 4.27 -9.40
C GLY A 62 12.87 3.34 -10.20
N TYR A 63 11.54 3.61 -10.23
CA TYR A 63 10.57 2.90 -11.07
C TYR A 63 9.99 3.82 -12.13
N GLY A 64 9.71 3.26 -13.32
CA GLY A 64 9.04 3.95 -14.40
C GLY A 64 9.70 5.29 -14.75
N ALA A 65 8.92 6.37 -14.69
CA ALA A 65 9.40 7.74 -14.91
C ALA A 65 9.84 8.47 -13.62
N SER A 66 9.75 7.84 -12.45
CA SER A 66 10.28 8.38 -11.20
C SER A 66 11.80 8.39 -11.18
N THR A 67 12.38 9.48 -10.67
CA THR A 67 13.82 9.59 -10.50
C THR A 67 14.31 9.00 -9.17
N GLY A 68 15.62 9.08 -8.91
CA GLY A 68 16.26 8.54 -7.72
C GLY A 68 16.62 7.05 -7.85
N GLU A 69 17.31 6.52 -6.86
CA GLU A 69 17.66 5.10 -6.79
C GLU A 69 16.57 4.31 -6.10
N ALA A 70 16.31 3.09 -6.59
CA ALA A 70 15.35 2.20 -5.95
C ALA A 70 15.83 1.82 -4.55
N ASP A 71 15.09 2.21 -3.52
CA ASP A 71 15.42 1.95 -2.12
C ASP A 71 14.14 1.65 -1.35
N LEU A 72 14.00 0.39 -0.95
CA LEU A 72 12.83 -0.09 -0.20
C LEU A 72 12.62 0.67 1.14
N SER A 73 13.70 1.12 1.77
CA SER A 73 13.64 1.86 3.03
C SER A 73 13.04 3.26 2.89
N MET A 74 13.00 3.79 1.66
CA MET A 74 12.44 5.11 1.37
C MET A 74 10.96 5.08 0.97
N TRP A 75 10.37 3.91 0.74
CA TRP A 75 8.97 3.81 0.31
C TRP A 75 7.96 4.45 1.26
N PRO A 76 8.07 4.30 2.60
CA PRO A 76 7.19 5.01 3.53
C PRO A 76 7.36 6.54 3.49
N VAL A 77 8.60 7.01 3.22
CA VAL A 77 8.91 8.45 3.04
C VAL A 77 8.23 8.99 1.77
N ASP A 78 8.33 8.24 0.67
CA ASP A 78 7.70 8.59 -0.60
C ASP A 78 6.18 8.64 -0.47
N MET A 79 5.59 7.66 0.22
CA MET A 79 4.16 7.69 0.54
C MET A 79 3.77 8.92 1.35
N ALA A 80 4.56 9.30 2.35
CA ALA A 80 4.31 10.47 3.18
C ALA A 80 4.43 11.78 2.38
N ALA A 81 5.36 11.87 1.43
CA ALA A 81 5.48 13.02 0.53
C ALA A 81 4.23 13.15 -0.37
N CYS A 82 3.73 12.05 -0.91
CA CYS A 82 2.47 12.02 -1.67
C CYS A 82 1.27 12.43 -0.80
N ALA A 83 1.21 11.96 0.45
CA ALA A 83 0.16 12.35 1.39
C ALA A 83 0.22 13.84 1.72
N ALA A 84 1.40 14.39 1.93
CA ALA A 84 1.59 15.82 2.19
C ALA A 84 1.09 16.69 1.01
N ALA A 85 1.27 16.23 -0.22
CA ALA A 85 0.70 16.90 -1.39
C ALA A 85 -0.83 16.81 -1.41
N LEU A 86 -1.41 15.63 -1.10
CA LEU A 86 -2.87 15.48 -1.02
C LEU A 86 -3.51 16.31 0.09
N THR A 87 -2.85 16.51 1.24
CA THR A 87 -3.40 17.32 2.35
C THR A 87 -3.57 18.80 2.00
N GLN A 88 -3.05 19.25 0.85
CA GLN A 88 -3.33 20.60 0.33
C GLN A 88 -4.75 20.74 -0.26
N ILE A 89 -5.40 19.61 -0.59
CA ILE A 89 -6.70 19.59 -1.26
C ILE A 89 -7.76 18.74 -0.54
N VAL A 90 -7.35 17.91 0.45
CA VAL A 90 -8.26 17.09 1.27
C VAL A 90 -7.84 17.14 2.74
N LYS A 91 -8.79 16.88 3.66
CA LYS A 91 -8.55 16.92 5.11
C LYS A 91 -8.01 15.60 5.67
N LYS A 92 -8.33 14.48 5.05
CA LYS A 92 -7.98 13.15 5.53
C LYS A 92 -7.35 12.32 4.41
N VAL A 93 -6.23 11.66 4.68
CA VAL A 93 -5.52 10.82 3.71
C VAL A 93 -5.35 9.41 4.26
N TRP A 94 -5.65 8.41 3.44
CA TRP A 94 -5.49 6.99 3.73
C TRP A 94 -4.28 6.42 2.99
N ALA A 95 -3.48 5.61 3.68
CA ALA A 95 -2.45 4.81 3.03
C ALA A 95 -3.07 3.54 2.46
N MET A 96 -2.82 3.23 1.20
CA MET A 96 -3.27 2.00 0.57
C MET A 96 -2.16 1.40 -0.28
N GLY A 97 -2.14 0.08 -0.42
CA GLY A 97 -1.17 -0.54 -1.32
C GLY A 97 -1.34 -2.05 -1.43
N GLN A 98 -0.60 -2.62 -2.38
CA GLN A 98 -0.64 -4.05 -2.68
C GLN A 98 0.74 -4.68 -2.50
N SER A 99 0.81 -5.91 -1.96
CA SER A 99 2.07 -6.65 -1.78
C SER A 99 3.05 -5.84 -0.90
N THR A 100 4.27 -5.59 -1.40
CA THR A 100 5.22 -4.68 -0.75
C THR A 100 4.58 -3.32 -0.44
N GLY A 101 3.82 -2.77 -1.38
CA GLY A 101 3.09 -1.51 -1.16
C GLY A 101 2.07 -1.61 -0.03
N GLY A 102 1.41 -2.76 0.14
CA GLY A 102 0.50 -3.02 1.27
C GLY A 102 1.24 -3.05 2.62
N THR A 103 2.41 -3.70 2.66
CA THR A 103 3.31 -3.68 3.82
C THR A 103 3.73 -2.25 4.15
N MET A 104 4.17 -1.49 3.14
CA MET A 104 4.61 -0.10 3.31
C MET A 104 3.47 0.86 3.67
N ALA A 105 2.23 0.58 3.24
CA ALA A 105 1.06 1.35 3.66
C ALA A 105 0.81 1.23 5.17
N LEU A 106 0.95 0.03 5.75
CA LEU A 106 0.87 -0.17 7.19
C LEU A 106 2.01 0.56 7.91
N VAL A 107 3.24 0.42 7.42
CA VAL A 107 4.43 1.09 7.98
C VAL A 107 4.29 2.62 7.91
N ALA A 108 3.85 3.15 6.78
CA ALA A 108 3.64 4.58 6.60
C ALA A 108 2.54 5.10 7.54
N ALA A 109 1.41 4.41 7.64
CA ALA A 109 0.33 4.80 8.54
C ALA A 109 0.74 4.75 10.02
N ALA A 110 1.58 3.81 10.41
CA ALA A 110 2.10 3.73 11.78
C ALA A 110 3.07 4.89 12.10
N ASN A 111 3.94 5.25 11.17
CA ASN A 111 5.04 6.18 11.41
C ASN A 111 4.72 7.66 11.10
N TYR A 112 3.73 7.94 10.23
CA TYR A 112 3.44 9.29 9.76
C TYR A 112 2.02 9.74 10.12
N ASN A 113 1.91 10.88 10.80
CA ASN A 113 0.63 11.43 11.25
C ASN A 113 -0.26 11.97 10.11
N CYS A 114 0.27 12.13 8.91
CA CYS A 114 -0.51 12.53 7.74
C CYS A 114 -1.50 11.47 7.25
N PHE A 115 -1.39 10.22 7.71
CA PHE A 115 -2.34 9.16 7.37
C PHE A 115 -3.36 8.93 8.48
N ALA A 116 -4.62 8.76 8.10
CA ALA A 116 -5.73 8.43 9.01
C ALA A 116 -5.78 6.93 9.34
N GLY A 117 -5.25 6.08 8.48
CA GLY A 117 -5.21 4.63 8.62
C GLY A 117 -4.67 3.96 7.36
N ALA A 118 -4.81 2.64 7.26
CA ALA A 118 -4.25 1.88 6.16
C ALA A 118 -5.17 0.78 5.62
N VAL A 119 -5.11 0.55 4.30
CA VAL A 119 -5.64 -0.63 3.61
C VAL A 119 -4.48 -1.37 2.96
N ALA A 120 -4.21 -2.58 3.41
CA ALA A 120 -3.12 -3.42 2.93
C ALA A 120 -3.66 -4.64 2.18
N ILE A 121 -3.42 -4.71 0.86
CA ILE A 121 -3.85 -5.82 0.01
C ILE A 121 -2.68 -6.76 -0.18
N ALA A 122 -2.82 -8.02 0.19
CA ALA A 122 -1.80 -9.06 0.11
C ALA A 122 -0.43 -8.66 0.71
N PRO A 123 -0.37 -8.02 1.92
CA PRO A 123 0.88 -7.58 2.51
C PRO A 123 1.70 -8.75 3.02
N PHE A 124 3.03 -8.65 2.94
CA PHE A 124 3.89 -9.52 3.75
C PHE A 124 4.17 -8.91 5.12
N CYS A 125 4.37 -9.74 6.12
CA CYS A 125 4.49 -9.28 7.51
C CYS A 125 5.90 -8.75 7.87
N SER A 126 6.96 -9.32 7.26
CA SER A 126 8.33 -8.83 7.36
C SER A 126 9.17 -9.31 6.18
N LEU A 127 10.21 -8.55 5.84
CA LEU A 127 11.15 -8.93 4.78
C LEU A 127 11.84 -10.26 5.08
N ALA A 128 12.26 -10.48 6.31
CA ALA A 128 12.88 -11.73 6.72
C ALA A 128 11.96 -12.93 6.42
N ARG A 129 10.70 -12.85 6.85
CA ARG A 129 9.73 -13.92 6.69
C ARG A 129 9.38 -14.22 5.23
N ILE A 130 9.17 -13.18 4.40
CA ILE A 130 8.85 -13.42 2.99
C ILE A 130 10.02 -14.04 2.22
N LEU A 131 11.27 -13.77 2.62
CA LEU A 131 12.45 -14.41 2.04
C LEU A 131 12.57 -15.91 2.41
N GLU A 132 11.99 -16.33 3.53
CA GLU A 132 11.89 -17.74 3.93
C GLU A 132 10.76 -18.45 3.16
N ASP A 133 9.60 -17.81 3.08
CA ASP A 133 8.38 -18.41 2.52
C ASP A 133 8.32 -18.37 0.99
N ASN A 134 9.04 -17.44 0.33
CA ASN A 134 9.12 -17.33 -1.12
C ASN A 134 10.58 -17.36 -1.60
N LYS A 135 11.02 -18.51 -2.12
CA LYS A 135 12.41 -18.76 -2.55
C LYS A 135 12.90 -17.81 -3.65
N ASN A 136 12.00 -17.23 -4.44
CA ASN A 136 12.34 -16.32 -5.52
C ASN A 136 12.42 -14.85 -5.06
N ALA A 137 11.87 -14.53 -3.88
CA ALA A 137 11.76 -13.16 -3.40
C ALA A 137 13.12 -12.46 -3.30
N ARG A 138 14.15 -13.14 -2.79
CA ARG A 138 15.50 -12.57 -2.66
C ARG A 138 16.05 -12.10 -4.01
N ALA A 139 16.06 -12.99 -5.01
CA ALA A 139 16.61 -12.68 -6.34
C ALA A 139 15.86 -11.51 -6.99
N ILE A 140 14.53 -11.47 -6.86
CA ILE A 140 13.69 -10.39 -7.40
C ILE A 140 14.01 -9.06 -6.72
N LEU A 141 14.10 -9.05 -5.39
CA LEU A 141 14.36 -7.84 -4.62
C LEU A 141 15.78 -7.32 -4.82
N GLU A 142 16.79 -8.22 -4.81
CA GLU A 142 18.17 -7.82 -5.01
C GLU A 142 18.46 -7.36 -6.46
N ALA A 143 17.72 -7.87 -7.44
CA ALA A 143 17.79 -7.35 -8.81
C ALA A 143 17.30 -5.89 -8.92
N ARG A 144 16.43 -5.46 -8.02
CA ARG A 144 15.86 -4.09 -8.00
C ARG A 144 16.60 -3.15 -7.05
N PHE A 145 16.91 -3.63 -5.84
CA PHE A 145 17.43 -2.79 -4.75
C PHE A 145 18.92 -3.00 -4.48
N GLY A 146 19.59 -3.85 -5.27
CA GLY A 146 20.92 -4.33 -4.92
C GLY A 146 20.90 -5.26 -3.70
N PRO A 147 22.07 -5.61 -3.13
CA PRO A 147 22.16 -6.48 -1.95
C PRO A 147 21.30 -5.95 -0.80
N LEU A 148 20.44 -6.82 -0.26
CA LEU A 148 19.57 -6.45 0.86
C LEU A 148 20.38 -6.14 2.11
N GLN A 149 20.16 -4.95 2.68
CA GLN A 149 20.85 -4.40 3.84
C GLN A 149 19.93 -4.32 5.04
N GLU A 150 20.48 -4.15 6.22
CA GLU A 150 19.77 -3.98 7.50
C GLU A 150 18.65 -2.92 7.42
N LYS A 151 18.88 -1.79 6.73
CA LYS A 151 17.87 -0.75 6.54
C LYS A 151 16.60 -1.27 5.86
N HIS A 152 16.73 -2.20 4.89
CA HIS A 152 15.59 -2.79 4.18
C HIS A 152 14.80 -3.72 5.10
N PHE A 153 15.48 -4.52 5.93
CA PHE A 153 14.84 -5.40 6.90
C PHE A 153 14.08 -4.61 7.96
N ARG A 154 14.66 -3.52 8.47
CA ARG A 154 13.99 -2.64 9.43
C ARG A 154 12.77 -1.95 8.83
N ALA A 155 12.91 -1.35 7.65
CA ALA A 155 11.83 -0.63 6.99
C ALA A 155 10.65 -1.52 6.62
N ALA A 156 10.91 -2.78 6.28
CA ALA A 156 9.90 -3.75 5.86
C ALA A 156 9.57 -4.79 6.96
N ASN A 157 9.75 -4.44 8.23
CA ASN A 157 9.31 -5.24 9.38
C ASN A 157 7.99 -4.70 9.94
N ALA A 158 6.92 -4.91 9.20
CA ALA A 158 5.61 -4.43 9.62
C ALA A 158 5.14 -5.08 10.93
N LEU A 159 5.54 -6.34 11.24
CA LEU A 159 5.16 -7.01 12.49
C LEU A 159 5.54 -6.24 13.76
N GLU A 160 6.72 -5.64 13.79
CA GLU A 160 7.16 -4.85 14.94
C GLU A 160 6.51 -3.47 14.93
N ILE A 161 6.39 -2.85 13.75
CA ILE A 161 5.92 -1.47 13.61
C ILE A 161 4.44 -1.34 13.93
N VAL A 162 3.60 -2.28 13.48
CA VAL A 162 2.14 -2.19 13.64
C VAL A 162 1.66 -2.36 15.09
N GLU A 163 2.44 -2.92 15.97
CA GLU A 163 2.09 -3.05 17.41
C GLU A 163 1.88 -1.67 18.06
N SER A 164 2.61 -0.66 17.62
CA SER A 164 2.49 0.71 18.11
C SER A 164 1.41 1.54 17.38
N MET A 165 0.88 1.03 16.27
CA MET A 165 -0.12 1.73 15.47
C MET A 165 -1.41 1.95 16.29
N ARG A 166 -2.01 3.15 16.20
CA ARG A 166 -3.28 3.51 16.89
C ARG A 166 -4.37 3.91 15.91
N LYS A 167 -4.14 3.65 14.64
CA LYS A 167 -5.02 4.01 13.54
C LYS A 167 -5.72 2.77 12.99
N PRO A 168 -6.93 2.89 12.41
CA PRO A 168 -7.62 1.76 11.81
C PRO A 168 -6.83 1.16 10.65
N ALA A 169 -6.93 -0.15 10.51
CA ALA A 169 -6.31 -0.89 9.42
C ALA A 169 -7.24 -1.98 8.88
N LEU A 170 -7.24 -2.15 7.56
CA LEU A 170 -7.86 -3.25 6.86
C LEU A 170 -6.77 -4.06 6.15
N ILE A 171 -6.73 -5.37 6.41
CA ILE A 171 -5.92 -6.32 5.64
C ILE A 171 -6.84 -7.11 4.72
N VAL A 172 -6.49 -7.20 3.45
CA VAL A 172 -7.19 -8.02 2.46
C VAL A 172 -6.22 -9.08 1.95
N GLN A 173 -6.56 -10.37 2.10
CA GLN A 173 -5.64 -11.46 1.73
C GLN A 173 -6.37 -12.62 1.05
N GLY A 174 -5.83 -13.05 -0.09
CA GLY A 174 -6.29 -14.24 -0.80
C GLY A 174 -5.78 -15.54 -0.15
N THR A 175 -6.63 -16.58 -0.08
CA THR A 175 -6.23 -17.87 0.51
C THR A 175 -5.38 -18.73 -0.42
N ALA A 176 -5.36 -18.44 -1.72
CA ALA A 176 -4.54 -19.12 -2.73
C ALA A 176 -3.38 -18.24 -3.23
N ASP A 177 -2.96 -17.28 -2.42
CA ASP A 177 -1.79 -16.44 -2.71
C ASP A 177 -0.50 -17.27 -2.57
N ALA A 178 0.15 -17.56 -3.70
CA ALA A 178 1.41 -18.30 -3.76
C ALA A 178 2.65 -17.38 -3.65
N SER A 179 2.48 -16.08 -3.82
CA SER A 179 3.58 -15.10 -3.74
C SER A 179 3.80 -14.61 -2.32
N VAL A 180 2.72 -14.29 -1.62
CA VAL A 180 2.71 -13.91 -0.20
C VAL A 180 1.68 -14.80 0.50
N PRO A 181 2.12 -15.89 1.15
CA PRO A 181 1.22 -16.83 1.81
C PRO A 181 0.23 -16.15 2.76
N TYR A 182 -0.99 -16.66 2.80
CA TYR A 182 -2.12 -16.15 3.60
C TYR A 182 -1.76 -15.88 5.07
N GLN A 183 -0.80 -16.64 5.62
CA GLN A 183 -0.35 -16.49 7.01
C GLN A 183 0.26 -15.12 7.32
N HIS A 184 0.84 -14.44 6.33
CA HIS A 184 1.39 -13.09 6.51
C HIS A 184 0.30 -12.09 6.94
N GLY A 185 -0.83 -12.06 6.24
CA GLY A 185 -1.96 -11.20 6.59
C GLY A 185 -2.54 -11.55 7.97
N LYS A 186 -2.65 -12.84 8.30
CA LYS A 186 -3.09 -13.28 9.64
C LYS A 186 -2.16 -12.82 10.75
N LEU A 187 -0.85 -12.96 10.58
CA LEU A 187 0.13 -12.52 11.58
C LEU A 187 0.04 -11.01 11.82
N LEU A 188 -0.07 -10.21 10.76
CA LEU A 188 -0.27 -8.76 10.87
C LEU A 188 -1.57 -8.42 11.59
N TYR A 189 -2.66 -9.06 11.22
CA TYR A 189 -3.97 -8.84 11.87
C TYR A 189 -3.93 -9.09 13.39
N HIS A 190 -3.26 -10.17 13.82
CA HIS A 190 -3.12 -10.48 15.24
C HIS A 190 -2.20 -9.51 16.00
N LYS A 191 -1.32 -8.80 15.32
CA LYS A 191 -0.41 -7.80 15.89
C LYS A 191 -0.98 -6.38 15.89
N LEU A 192 -1.90 -6.09 14.98
CA LEU A 192 -2.59 -4.82 14.92
C LEU A 192 -3.49 -4.63 16.16
N PRO A 193 -3.66 -3.38 16.63
CA PRO A 193 -4.52 -3.10 17.78
C PRO A 193 -5.98 -3.46 17.50
N THR A 194 -6.75 -3.58 18.57
CA THR A 194 -8.20 -3.83 18.54
C THR A 194 -8.91 -2.83 17.61
N GLY A 195 -9.73 -3.37 16.71
CA GLY A 195 -10.44 -2.57 15.69
C GLY A 195 -9.87 -2.71 14.27
N ALA A 196 -8.69 -3.32 14.11
CA ALA A 196 -8.26 -3.75 12.78
C ALA A 196 -9.20 -4.82 12.22
N GLN A 197 -9.32 -4.87 10.89
CA GLN A 197 -10.13 -5.87 10.19
C GLN A 197 -9.28 -6.70 9.23
N HIS A 198 -9.67 -7.96 9.05
CA HIS A 198 -9.04 -8.87 8.11
C HIS A 198 -10.09 -9.46 7.17
N ARG A 199 -10.02 -9.09 5.90
CA ARG A 199 -10.87 -9.63 4.84
C ARG A 199 -10.16 -10.78 4.15
N THR A 200 -10.68 -11.99 4.35
CA THR A 200 -10.22 -13.19 3.66
C THR A 200 -10.93 -13.32 2.32
N VAL A 201 -10.17 -13.44 1.23
CA VAL A 201 -10.70 -13.68 -0.12
C VAL A 201 -10.47 -15.16 -0.46
N GLN A 202 -11.53 -15.95 -0.35
CA GLN A 202 -11.46 -17.40 -0.57
C GLN A 202 -11.04 -17.71 -2.01
N GLY A 203 -9.99 -18.54 -2.19
CA GLY A 203 -9.43 -18.89 -3.50
C GLY A 203 -8.68 -17.76 -4.21
N GLY A 204 -8.66 -16.55 -3.67
CA GLY A 204 -7.98 -15.41 -4.29
C GLY A 204 -6.46 -15.61 -4.36
N ASN A 205 -5.87 -15.32 -5.53
CA ASN A 205 -4.43 -15.29 -5.74
C ASN A 205 -3.82 -13.93 -5.29
N HIS A 206 -2.52 -13.73 -5.54
CA HIS A 206 -1.78 -12.54 -5.10
C HIS A 206 -2.35 -11.20 -5.59
N HIS A 207 -2.88 -11.15 -6.80
CA HIS A 207 -3.48 -9.95 -7.40
C HIS A 207 -5.02 -9.97 -7.35
N LEU A 208 -5.63 -11.01 -6.79
CA LEU A 208 -7.09 -11.22 -6.75
C LEU A 208 -7.74 -11.20 -8.15
N ASN A 209 -6.96 -11.45 -9.21
CA ASN A 209 -7.44 -11.40 -10.60
C ASN A 209 -8.04 -12.73 -11.09
N ASN A 210 -8.01 -13.77 -10.25
CA ASN A 210 -8.64 -15.07 -10.51
C ASN A 210 -10.00 -15.22 -9.82
N VAL A 211 -10.50 -14.18 -9.17
CA VAL A 211 -11.80 -14.10 -8.50
C VAL A 211 -12.53 -12.85 -8.93
N ASP A 212 -13.85 -12.81 -8.71
CA ASP A 212 -14.60 -11.55 -8.85
C ASP A 212 -14.13 -10.56 -7.78
N ARG A 213 -13.55 -9.44 -8.22
CA ARG A 213 -13.03 -8.38 -7.36
C ARG A 213 -14.11 -7.41 -6.89
N GLY A 214 -15.28 -7.39 -7.53
CA GLY A 214 -16.37 -6.47 -7.18
C GLY A 214 -16.72 -6.48 -5.69
N PRO A 215 -16.95 -7.64 -5.06
CA PRO A 215 -17.20 -7.72 -3.62
C PRO A 215 -16.02 -7.21 -2.77
N VAL A 216 -14.78 -7.49 -3.18
CA VAL A 216 -13.58 -7.03 -2.45
C VAL A 216 -13.46 -5.51 -2.50
N LEU A 217 -13.70 -4.91 -3.67
CA LEU A 217 -13.69 -3.47 -3.85
C LEU A 217 -14.80 -2.80 -3.04
N ALA A 218 -15.99 -3.41 -3.00
CA ALA A 218 -17.12 -2.94 -2.19
C ALA A 218 -16.78 -2.96 -0.70
N ASP A 219 -16.18 -4.04 -0.19
CA ASP A 219 -15.76 -4.17 1.21
C ASP A 219 -14.73 -3.11 1.61
N ILE A 220 -13.74 -2.85 0.73
CA ILE A 220 -12.75 -1.80 0.96
C ILE A 220 -13.43 -0.42 1.06
N MET A 221 -14.35 -0.13 0.15
CA MET A 221 -15.08 1.15 0.15
C MET A 221 -15.98 1.28 1.38
N GLU A 222 -16.71 0.24 1.77
CA GLU A 222 -17.53 0.22 2.97
C GLU A 222 -16.69 0.45 4.23
N TRP A 223 -15.52 -0.23 4.30
CA TRP A 223 -14.61 -0.04 5.42
C TRP A 223 -14.10 1.41 5.53
N LEU A 224 -13.68 2.01 4.42
CA LEU A 224 -13.27 3.42 4.40
C LEU A 224 -14.41 4.34 4.86
N GLU A 225 -15.65 4.06 4.41
CA GLU A 225 -16.84 4.83 4.77
C GLU A 225 -17.23 4.70 6.24
N SER A 226 -16.93 3.58 6.87
CA SER A 226 -17.22 3.36 8.30
C SER A 226 -16.26 4.09 9.25
N HIS A 227 -15.16 4.63 8.73
CA HIS A 227 -14.10 5.32 9.49
C HIS A 227 -14.03 6.83 9.18
N LYS A 228 -15.19 7.45 8.89
CA LYS A 228 -15.32 8.89 8.58
C LYS A 228 -14.93 9.79 9.74
#